data_6b6086bd548e7f37522b4c6c1856d5c1
#
_entry.id   6b6086bd548e7f37522b4c6c1856d5c1
#
_cell.length_a   1.000
_cell.length_b   1.000
_cell.length_c   1.000
_cell.angle_alpha   90.00
_cell.angle_beta   90.00
_cell.angle_gamma   90.00
#
_symmetry.space_group_name_H-M   'P 1'
#
loop_
_entity.id
_entity.type
_entity.pdbx_description
1 polymer ?
#
loop_
_entity_poly.entity_id
_entity_poly.type
_entity_poly.pdbx_seq_one_letter_code
_entity_poly.pdbx_strand_id
1 'polypeptide(L)'
;RGDLLALHPFDGQVYVREYSGQQIREALEHAVSGPNGEGPQLLQVAGLIYEADTSRPAGQRLRSVHIVDEQGQRHALDPQRRYGVVLSDFLASGGDGFGMLRHGRLLATSPLSIRELTGDYIRRHSPLAVPHGKRIILYRANGQSPQ
;
A
#
# COMPACT_ATOMS: atom_id res chain seq x y z
N ARG A 1 12.19 20.34 -10.44
CA ARG A 1 12.74 19.03 -10.87
C ARG A 1 13.67 18.43 -9.80
N GLY A 2 14.49 19.25 -9.09
CA GLY A 2 15.36 18.76 -8.03
C GLY A 2 14.64 18.10 -6.86
N ASP A 3 13.53 18.66 -6.43
CA ASP A 3 12.73 18.14 -5.30
C ASP A 3 12.12 16.77 -5.59
N LEU A 4 11.74 16.49 -6.85
CA LEU A 4 11.20 15.20 -7.26
C LEU A 4 12.27 14.10 -7.23
N LEU A 5 13.53 14.44 -7.54
CA LEU A 5 14.67 13.52 -7.44
C LEU A 5 14.98 13.18 -5.98
N ALA A 6 14.78 14.12 -5.06
CA ALA A 6 14.95 13.90 -3.63
C ALA A 6 13.84 13.00 -3.05
N LEU A 7 12.59 13.14 -3.55
CA LEU A 7 11.45 12.30 -3.14
C LEU A 7 11.52 10.87 -3.69
N HIS A 8 12.04 10.69 -4.91
CA HIS A 8 12.18 9.40 -5.58
C HIS A 8 13.62 9.21 -6.08
N PRO A 9 14.58 8.94 -5.16
CA PRO A 9 15.97 8.74 -5.53
C PRO A 9 16.18 7.51 -6.41
N PHE A 10 15.35 6.50 -6.25
CA PHE A 10 15.33 5.30 -7.07
C PHE A 10 14.23 5.40 -8.12
N ASP A 11 14.60 5.24 -9.38
CA ASP A 11 13.66 5.19 -10.50
C ASP A 11 13.30 3.74 -10.75
N GLY A 12 12.02 3.40 -10.60
CA GLY A 12 11.51 2.05 -10.74
C GLY A 12 10.37 1.99 -11.74
N GLN A 13 10.11 0.80 -12.25
CA GLN A 13 8.94 0.54 -13.10
C GLN A 13 7.68 0.32 -12.25
N VAL A 14 6.54 0.60 -12.87
CA VAL A 14 5.22 0.35 -12.28
C VAL A 14 4.59 -0.83 -12.98
N TYR A 15 4.16 -1.79 -12.18
CA TYR A 15 3.43 -2.98 -12.61
C TYR A 15 1.99 -2.93 -12.13
N VAL A 16 1.11 -3.49 -12.94
CA VAL A 16 -0.23 -3.89 -12.51
C VAL A 16 -0.24 -5.42 -12.43
N ARG A 17 -0.45 -5.96 -11.24
CA ARG A 17 -0.53 -7.39 -11.00
C ARG A 17 -1.82 -7.77 -10.31
N GLU A 18 -2.29 -8.97 -10.57
CA GLU A 18 -3.47 -9.53 -9.95
C GLU A 18 -3.08 -10.40 -8.76
N TYR A 19 -3.73 -10.15 -7.63
CA TYR A 19 -3.57 -10.91 -6.38
C TYR A 19 -4.93 -11.34 -5.84
N SER A 20 -4.96 -12.44 -5.09
CA SER A 20 -6.12 -12.75 -4.25
C SER A 20 -6.19 -11.80 -3.05
N GLY A 21 -7.39 -11.62 -2.48
CA GLY A 21 -7.51 -10.87 -1.24
C GLY A 21 -6.69 -11.47 -0.11
N GLN A 22 -6.51 -12.79 -0.10
CA GLN A 22 -5.62 -13.46 0.87
C GLN A 22 -4.17 -12.97 0.73
N GLN A 23 -3.62 -12.89 -0.48
CA GLN A 23 -2.26 -12.38 -0.72
C GLN A 23 -2.11 -10.90 -0.33
N ILE A 24 -3.15 -10.10 -0.59
CA ILE A 24 -3.18 -8.69 -0.14
C ILE A 24 -3.17 -8.63 1.39
N ARG A 25 -3.97 -9.46 2.06
CA ARG A 25 -4.01 -9.53 3.52
C ARG A 25 -2.64 -9.92 4.10
N GLU A 26 -1.97 -10.90 3.53
CA GLU A 26 -0.62 -11.32 3.93
C GLU A 26 0.41 -10.19 3.77
N ALA A 27 0.34 -9.45 2.66
CA ALA A 27 1.21 -8.30 2.45
C ALA A 27 0.96 -7.18 3.48
N LEU A 28 -0.29 -6.88 3.80
CA LEU A 28 -0.64 -5.88 4.81
C LEU A 28 -0.26 -6.33 6.22
N GLU A 29 -0.39 -7.62 6.54
CA GLU A 29 0.06 -8.17 7.82
C GLU A 29 1.60 -8.05 7.96
N HIS A 30 2.34 -8.34 6.88
CA HIS A 30 3.78 -8.11 6.84
C HIS A 30 4.12 -6.62 7.00
N ALA A 31 3.39 -5.73 6.34
CA ALA A 31 3.60 -4.29 6.43
C ALA A 31 3.56 -3.74 7.87
N VAL A 32 2.72 -4.32 8.72
CA VAL A 32 2.59 -3.92 10.14
C VAL A 32 3.38 -4.82 11.11
N SER A 33 4.27 -5.67 10.62
CA SER A 33 5.04 -6.62 11.45
C SER A 33 6.16 -5.96 12.26
N GLY A 34 6.60 -4.77 11.88
CA GLY A 34 7.66 -4.02 12.55
C GLY A 34 7.32 -3.58 13.99
N PRO A 35 8.29 -3.01 14.72
CA PRO A 35 8.06 -2.46 16.05
C PRO A 35 6.90 -1.46 16.03
N ASN A 36 5.93 -1.63 16.93
CA ASN A 36 4.72 -0.80 17.00
C ASN A 36 3.91 -0.69 15.68
N GLY A 37 4.07 -1.63 14.75
CA GLY A 37 3.44 -1.60 13.43
C GLY A 37 4.09 -0.60 12.47
N GLU A 38 5.22 -0.04 12.82
CA GLU A 38 5.98 0.92 12.03
C GLU A 38 7.27 0.29 11.51
N GLY A 39 7.88 0.93 10.56
CA GLY A 39 9.14 0.47 9.98
C GLY A 39 9.19 0.73 8.46
N PRO A 40 10.33 0.46 7.84
CA PRO A 40 10.49 0.71 6.40
C PRO A 40 9.53 -0.09 5.53
N GLN A 41 9.03 -1.23 6.04
CA GLN A 41 8.06 -2.06 5.34
C GLN A 41 6.61 -1.54 5.42
N LEU A 42 6.29 -0.47 6.18
CA LEU A 42 4.93 0.05 6.26
C LEU A 42 4.45 0.55 4.89
N LEU A 43 3.47 -0.16 4.32
CA LEU A 43 2.92 0.18 3.01
C LEU A 43 1.96 1.36 3.09
N GLN A 44 2.26 2.41 2.34
CA GLN A 44 1.28 3.43 2.02
C GLN A 44 0.35 2.90 0.93
N VAL A 45 -0.95 3.10 1.10
CA VAL A 45 -1.97 2.47 0.26
C VAL A 45 -2.92 3.48 -0.36
N ALA A 46 -3.50 3.12 -1.50
CA ALA A 46 -4.62 3.80 -2.12
C ALA A 46 -5.67 2.76 -2.57
N GLY A 47 -6.95 3.16 -2.62
CA GLY A 47 -8.05 2.25 -2.98
C GLY A 47 -8.43 1.26 -1.88
N LEU A 48 -7.77 1.31 -0.71
CA LEU A 48 -8.15 0.53 0.47
C LEU A 48 -7.85 1.27 1.77
N ILE A 49 -8.49 0.81 2.85
CA ILE A 49 -8.25 1.24 4.23
C ILE A 49 -8.00 -0.03 5.04
N TYR A 50 -6.98 -0.02 5.90
CA TYR A 50 -6.76 -1.13 6.82
C TYR A 50 -6.52 -0.67 8.25
N GLU A 51 -6.90 -1.54 9.17
CA GLU A 51 -6.76 -1.35 10.61
C GLU A 51 -5.90 -2.46 11.19
N ALA A 52 -4.96 -2.10 12.05
CA ALA A 52 -4.11 -3.07 12.73
C ALA A 52 -3.95 -2.74 14.22
N ASP A 53 -3.84 -3.77 15.03
CA ASP A 53 -3.61 -3.71 16.47
C ASP A 53 -2.16 -4.12 16.74
N THR A 54 -1.32 -3.13 16.98
CA THR A 54 0.12 -3.35 17.15
C THR A 54 0.48 -3.91 18.53
N SER A 55 -0.48 -4.02 19.45
CA SER A 55 -0.31 -4.72 20.72
C SER A 55 -0.29 -6.24 20.56
N ARG A 56 -0.78 -6.73 19.41
CA ARG A 56 -0.79 -8.16 19.08
C ARG A 56 0.55 -8.63 18.52
N PRO A 57 0.84 -9.92 18.62
CA PRO A 57 2.00 -10.52 17.97
C PRO A 57 2.00 -10.24 16.46
N ALA A 58 3.18 -10.09 15.85
CA ALA A 58 3.33 -10.03 14.41
C ALA A 58 2.69 -11.28 13.76
N GLY A 59 1.99 -11.08 12.64
CA GLY A 59 1.21 -12.13 11.98
C GLY A 59 -0.26 -12.21 12.44
N GLN A 60 -0.67 -11.42 13.46
CA GLN A 60 -2.02 -11.39 14.01
C GLN A 60 -2.54 -9.96 14.25
N ARG A 61 -1.89 -8.97 13.65
CA ARG A 61 -2.16 -7.55 13.92
C ARG A 61 -3.31 -6.98 13.11
N LEU A 62 -3.53 -7.50 11.92
CA LEU A 62 -4.54 -6.96 11.01
C LEU A 62 -5.96 -7.25 11.52
N ARG A 63 -6.73 -6.20 11.78
CA ARG A 63 -8.12 -6.27 12.27
C ARG A 63 -9.11 -6.28 11.12
N SER A 64 -9.01 -5.31 10.22
CA SER A 64 -9.91 -5.17 9.08
C SER A 64 -9.17 -4.64 7.84
N VAL A 65 -9.69 -4.99 6.68
CA VAL A 65 -9.30 -4.40 5.39
C VAL A 65 -10.55 -4.14 4.58
N HIS A 66 -10.69 -2.91 4.10
CA HIS A 66 -11.81 -2.51 3.26
C HIS A 66 -11.29 -1.92 1.95
N ILE A 67 -11.81 -2.41 0.85
CA ILE A 67 -11.62 -1.79 -0.46
C ILE A 67 -12.55 -0.58 -0.56
N VAL A 68 -12.04 0.52 -1.09
CA VAL A 68 -12.81 1.75 -1.33
C VAL A 68 -13.08 1.84 -2.82
N ASP A 69 -14.35 1.82 -3.22
CA ASP A 69 -14.75 1.95 -4.61
C ASP A 69 -14.71 3.42 -5.11
N GLU A 70 -15.02 3.62 -6.38
CA GLU A 70 -15.02 4.96 -7.01
C GLU A 70 -16.07 5.91 -6.41
N GLN A 71 -17.12 5.37 -5.79
CA GLN A 71 -18.14 6.11 -5.08
C GLN A 71 -17.77 6.39 -3.61
N GLY A 72 -16.58 5.92 -3.17
CA GLY A 72 -16.10 6.05 -1.80
C GLY A 72 -16.73 5.07 -0.81
N GLN A 73 -17.49 4.08 -1.28
CA GLN A 73 -18.09 3.05 -0.43
C GLN A 73 -17.03 2.01 -0.02
N ARG A 74 -17.18 1.48 1.18
CA ARG A 74 -16.26 0.51 1.77
C ARG A 74 -16.83 -0.89 1.68
N HIS A 75 -16.08 -1.80 1.10
CA HIS A 75 -16.41 -3.21 0.98
C HIS A 75 -15.33 -4.03 1.67
N ALA A 76 -15.72 -5.00 2.49
CA ALA A 76 -14.74 -5.89 3.13
C ALA A 76 -13.91 -6.60 2.05
N LEU A 77 -12.61 -6.73 2.29
CA LEU A 77 -11.72 -7.50 1.41
C LEU A 77 -12.15 -8.97 1.42
N ASP A 78 -12.57 -9.48 0.25
CA ASP A 78 -12.89 -10.90 0.07
C ASP A 78 -11.59 -11.68 -0.21
N PRO A 79 -11.19 -12.63 0.66
CA PRO A 79 -9.95 -13.39 0.49
C PRO A 79 -9.86 -14.17 -0.82
N GLN A 80 -10.98 -14.59 -1.38
CA GLN A 80 -11.05 -15.42 -2.59
C GLN A 80 -11.12 -14.59 -3.88
N ARG A 81 -11.57 -13.35 -3.80
CA ARG A 81 -11.68 -12.46 -4.95
C ARG A 81 -10.30 -12.04 -5.46
N ARG A 82 -10.21 -11.78 -6.76
CA ARG A 82 -9.02 -11.24 -7.41
C ARG A 82 -9.11 -9.73 -7.52
N TYR A 83 -7.98 -9.06 -7.28
CA TYR A 83 -7.85 -7.61 -7.30
C TYR A 83 -6.63 -7.20 -8.13
N GLY A 84 -6.80 -6.21 -9.00
CA GLY A 84 -5.67 -5.54 -9.66
C GLY A 84 -4.97 -4.59 -8.68
N VAL A 85 -3.68 -4.76 -8.52
CA VAL A 85 -2.84 -3.93 -7.63
C VAL A 85 -1.74 -3.29 -8.45
N VAL A 86 -1.62 -1.97 -8.27
CA VAL A 86 -0.50 -1.19 -8.83
C VAL A 86 0.62 -1.15 -7.80
N LEU A 87 1.83 -1.52 -8.20
CA LEU A 87 2.99 -1.55 -7.31
C LEU A 87 4.30 -1.33 -8.10
N SER A 88 5.38 -1.00 -7.37
CA SER A 88 6.72 -0.91 -7.97
C SER A 88 7.27 -2.27 -8.32
N ASP A 89 8.22 -2.31 -9.25
CA ASP A 89 9.03 -3.49 -9.60
C ASP A 89 9.76 -4.04 -8.36
N PHE A 90 10.25 -3.17 -7.48
CA PHE A 90 10.88 -3.55 -6.22
C PHE A 90 9.96 -4.40 -5.34
N LEU A 91 8.72 -3.92 -5.09
CA LEU A 91 7.74 -4.70 -4.32
C LEU A 91 7.29 -5.95 -5.07
N ALA A 92 7.09 -5.85 -6.39
CA ALA A 92 6.71 -6.97 -7.24
C ALA A 92 7.75 -8.09 -7.26
N SER A 93 9.03 -7.77 -7.03
CA SER A 93 10.13 -8.74 -6.88
C SER A 93 10.32 -9.25 -5.46
N GLY A 94 9.49 -8.82 -4.52
CA GLY A 94 9.54 -9.25 -3.11
C GLY A 94 10.50 -8.44 -2.24
N GLY A 95 10.82 -7.20 -2.64
CA GLY A 95 11.63 -6.28 -1.84
C GLY A 95 11.05 -6.08 -0.42
N ASP A 96 11.87 -5.73 0.54
CA ASP A 96 11.53 -5.55 1.97
C ASP A 96 10.78 -6.73 2.60
N GLY A 97 11.01 -7.95 2.11
CA GLY A 97 10.40 -9.17 2.63
C GLY A 97 8.99 -9.47 2.09
N PHE A 98 8.48 -8.70 1.11
CA PHE A 98 7.18 -8.93 0.48
C PHE A 98 7.18 -10.13 -0.49
N GLY A 99 7.71 -11.29 -0.07
CA GLY A 99 7.82 -12.48 -0.90
C GLY A 99 6.50 -12.95 -1.52
N MET A 100 5.36 -12.74 -0.84
CA MET A 100 4.02 -13.07 -1.32
C MET A 100 3.64 -12.28 -2.59
N LEU A 101 4.22 -11.09 -2.81
CA LEU A 101 3.95 -10.27 -3.99
C LEU A 101 4.66 -10.76 -5.27
N ARG A 102 5.61 -11.70 -5.18
CA ARG A 102 6.25 -12.31 -6.36
C ARG A 102 5.29 -13.10 -7.23
N HIS A 103 4.25 -13.66 -6.64
CA HIS A 103 3.36 -14.63 -7.27
C HIS A 103 2.11 -14.00 -7.91
N GLY A 104 2.02 -12.67 -7.98
CA GLY A 104 0.94 -11.99 -8.68
C GLY A 104 1.02 -12.16 -10.19
N ARG A 105 -0.12 -12.43 -10.85
CA ARG A 105 -0.21 -12.50 -12.30
C ARG A 105 -0.02 -11.11 -12.91
N LEU A 106 0.97 -10.93 -13.77
CA LEU A 106 1.20 -9.66 -14.46
C LEU A 106 0.02 -9.36 -15.40
N LEU A 107 -0.59 -8.19 -15.23
CA LEU A 107 -1.64 -7.67 -16.10
C LEU A 107 -1.13 -6.62 -17.07
N ALA A 108 -0.28 -5.71 -16.58
CA ALA A 108 0.31 -4.65 -17.37
C ALA A 108 1.61 -4.13 -16.74
N THR A 109 2.43 -3.50 -17.57
CA THR A 109 3.61 -2.73 -17.16
C THR A 109 3.46 -1.31 -17.69
N SER A 110 3.71 -0.30 -16.86
CA SER A 110 3.71 1.08 -17.31
C SER A 110 4.92 1.34 -18.24
N PRO A 111 4.75 2.04 -19.36
CA PRO A 111 5.87 2.52 -20.15
C PRO A 111 6.63 3.67 -19.46
N LEU A 112 6.03 4.29 -18.44
CA LEU A 112 6.62 5.39 -17.68
C LEU A 112 7.11 4.87 -16.32
N SER A 113 8.21 5.44 -15.85
CA SER A 113 8.75 5.20 -14.51
C SER A 113 7.88 5.83 -13.42
N ILE A 114 8.07 5.41 -12.16
CA ILE A 114 7.40 6.01 -10.99
C ILE A 114 7.63 7.53 -10.96
N ARG A 115 8.84 7.97 -11.24
CA ARG A 115 9.21 9.40 -11.24
C ARG A 115 8.46 10.18 -12.32
N GLU A 116 8.37 9.63 -13.52
CA GLU A 116 7.64 10.28 -14.62
C GLU A 116 6.14 10.35 -14.31
N LEU A 117 5.53 9.26 -13.83
CA LEU A 117 4.13 9.22 -13.42
C LEU A 117 3.83 10.22 -12.30
N THR A 118 4.69 10.28 -11.28
CA THR A 118 4.54 11.23 -10.17
C THR A 118 4.68 12.67 -10.66
N GLY A 119 5.65 12.94 -11.53
CA GLY A 119 5.85 14.26 -12.12
C GLY A 119 4.66 14.71 -12.97
N ASP A 120 4.10 13.81 -13.76
CA ASP A 120 2.91 14.06 -14.57
C ASP A 120 1.68 14.33 -13.69
N TYR A 121 1.50 13.55 -12.64
CA TYR A 121 0.41 13.74 -11.69
C TYR A 121 0.48 15.12 -11.02
N ILE A 122 1.66 15.49 -10.49
CA ILE A 122 1.88 16.80 -9.85
C ILE A 122 1.58 17.93 -10.83
N ARG A 123 2.07 17.86 -12.08
CA ARG A 123 1.83 18.91 -13.09
C ARG A 123 0.34 19.11 -13.40
N ARG A 124 -0.43 18.02 -13.44
CA ARG A 124 -1.86 18.07 -13.80
C ARG A 124 -2.76 18.49 -12.64
N HIS A 125 -2.33 18.27 -11.39
CA HIS A 125 -3.17 18.44 -10.20
C HIS A 125 -2.67 19.51 -9.23
N SER A 126 -1.61 20.26 -9.59
CA SER A 126 -1.15 21.36 -8.72
C SER A 126 -2.09 22.57 -8.74
N PRO A 127 -2.28 23.24 -7.58
CA PRO A 127 -1.69 22.91 -6.29
C PRO A 127 -2.32 21.66 -5.65
N LEU A 128 -1.48 20.76 -5.12
CA LEU A 128 -1.94 19.54 -4.49
C LEU A 128 -2.55 19.86 -3.11
N ALA A 129 -3.76 19.38 -2.88
CA ALA A 129 -4.33 19.34 -1.55
C ALA A 129 -3.90 18.08 -0.80
N VAL A 130 -3.65 18.19 0.50
CA VAL A 130 -3.41 17.02 1.34
C VAL A 130 -4.69 16.21 1.41
N PRO A 131 -4.69 14.91 1.07
CA PRO A 131 -5.89 14.09 1.14
C PRO A 131 -6.42 14.04 2.58
N HIS A 132 -7.70 14.32 2.76
CA HIS A 132 -8.37 14.15 4.04
C HIS A 132 -8.78 12.69 4.24
N GLY A 133 -8.50 12.16 5.43
CA GLY A 133 -8.87 10.80 5.84
C GLY A 133 -7.68 9.85 5.97
N LYS A 134 -7.78 8.99 6.97
CA LYS A 134 -6.75 7.99 7.29
C LYS A 134 -7.04 6.72 6.51
N ARG A 135 -6.03 6.20 5.83
CA ARG A 135 -6.06 4.90 5.14
C ARG A 135 -5.43 3.79 5.96
N ILE A 136 -4.63 4.18 6.94
CA ILE A 136 -3.93 3.28 7.87
C ILE A 136 -4.33 3.69 9.28
N ILE A 137 -4.89 2.75 10.04
CA ILE A 137 -5.34 2.99 11.41
C ILE A 137 -4.63 1.99 12.31
N LEU A 138 -3.71 2.48 13.14
CA LEU A 138 -2.92 1.66 14.06
C LEU A 138 -3.42 1.86 15.49
N TYR A 139 -3.89 0.79 16.12
CA TYR A 139 -4.23 0.75 17.55
C TYR A 139 -2.99 0.32 18.34
N ARG A 140 -2.71 1.00 19.45
CA ARG A 140 -1.56 0.74 20.33
C ARG A 140 -2.01 0.37 21.74
N ALA A 141 -1.18 -0.41 22.47
CA ALA A 141 -1.51 -0.88 23.82
C ALA A 141 -1.81 0.22 24.86
N ASN A 142 -1.37 1.45 24.64
CA ASN A 142 -1.48 2.54 25.61
C ASN A 142 -2.73 3.40 25.46
N GLY A 143 -3.80 2.91 24.83
CA GLY A 143 -5.07 3.64 24.73
C GLY A 143 -5.02 4.94 23.93
N GLN A 144 -3.92 5.24 23.26
CA GLN A 144 -3.85 6.37 22.35
C GLN A 144 -4.67 6.04 21.11
N SER A 145 -5.69 6.86 20.89
CA SER A 145 -6.43 6.89 19.63
C SER A 145 -5.50 7.02 18.44
N PRO A 146 -5.85 6.45 17.29
CA PRO A 146 -5.02 6.48 16.08
C PRO A 146 -4.63 7.92 15.73
N GLN A 147 -3.32 8.15 15.56
CA GLN A 147 -2.82 9.40 14.95
C GLN A 147 -3.19 9.45 13.48
#